data_fa539d2ce3278a78467c72c52abaed94
#
_entry.id   fa539d2ce3278a78467c72c52abaed94
#
_cell.length_a   1.000
_cell.length_b   1.000
_cell.length_c   1.000
_cell.angle_alpha   90.00
_cell.angle_beta   90.00
_cell.angle_gamma   90.00
#
_symmetry.space_group_name_H-M   'P 1'
#
loop_
_entity.id
_entity.type
_entity.pdbx_description
1 polymer ?
#
loop_
_entity_poly.entity_id
_entity_poly.type
_entity_poly.pdbx_seq_one_letter_code
_entity_poly.pdbx_strand_id
1 'polypeptide(L)'
;MKIKRDFDYYYNLHHVVTHSLLHLLCKVSATERYVPVTTRNDILIKYLKPKLTDKSLANVKKDIKLMLNLARRKGGNLEKKLHELNSQANKTKLAGAEKLYNLLVYLYDVEGIESRLFDEGMEAEAGILYMLDEQIEYGFDENDKQVAPLSMLIQLERATELIDVINQHGVFVAEMKEWNVDTHQAHILVHPVK
;
A
#
# COMPACT_ATOMS: atom_id res chain seq x y z
N MET A 1 -10.83 -15.86 1.05
CA MET A 1 -10.09 -16.08 2.32
C MET A 1 -8.55 -16.11 2.18
N LYS A 2 -7.98 -16.30 0.98
CA LYS A 2 -6.53 -16.16 0.71
C LYS A 2 -6.06 -14.69 0.69
N ILE A 3 -6.86 -13.80 0.17
CA ILE A 3 -6.54 -12.37 -0.07
C ILE A 3 -6.21 -11.63 1.23
N LYS A 4 -6.96 -11.86 2.32
CA LYS A 4 -6.72 -11.18 3.62
C LYS A 4 -5.37 -11.55 4.27
N ARG A 5 -4.86 -12.78 4.03
CA ARG A 5 -3.55 -13.22 4.54
C ARG A 5 -2.38 -12.60 3.80
N ASP A 6 -2.53 -12.40 2.48
CA ASP A 6 -1.47 -11.81 1.66
C ASP A 6 -1.38 -10.30 1.93
N PHE A 7 -2.51 -9.64 2.16
CA PHE A 7 -2.61 -8.23 2.54
C PHE A 7 -1.89 -7.93 3.88
N ASP A 8 -2.24 -8.68 4.93
CA ASP A 8 -1.60 -8.55 6.24
C ASP A 8 -0.08 -8.86 6.19
N TYR A 9 0.34 -9.75 5.27
CA TYR A 9 1.76 -10.07 5.08
C TYR A 9 2.54 -8.89 4.51
N TYR A 10 2.09 -8.30 3.40
CA TYR A 10 2.77 -7.17 2.76
C TYR A 10 2.76 -5.93 3.65
N TYR A 11 1.65 -5.65 4.31
CA TYR A 11 1.56 -4.59 5.31
C TYR A 11 2.61 -4.76 6.41
N ASN A 12 2.63 -5.91 7.07
CA ASN A 12 3.56 -6.19 8.15
C ASN A 12 5.01 -6.18 7.68
N LEU A 13 5.30 -6.69 6.48
CA LEU A 13 6.66 -6.67 5.92
C LEU A 13 7.11 -5.24 5.65
N HIS A 14 6.30 -4.44 4.99
CA HIS A 14 6.59 -3.03 4.70
C HIS A 14 6.77 -2.24 6.01
N HIS A 15 5.87 -2.43 6.97
CA HIS A 15 5.96 -1.80 8.29
C HIS A 15 7.30 -2.14 8.99
N VAL A 16 7.69 -3.42 9.01
CA VAL A 16 8.97 -3.84 9.61
C VAL A 16 10.15 -3.21 8.89
N VAL A 17 10.16 -3.19 7.56
CA VAL A 17 11.24 -2.63 6.72
C VAL A 17 11.38 -1.13 6.96
N THR A 18 10.28 -0.39 6.82
CA THR A 18 10.26 1.09 6.95
C THR A 18 10.66 1.53 8.35
N HIS A 19 10.08 0.92 9.39
CA HIS A 19 10.41 1.29 10.76
C HIS A 19 11.82 0.88 11.18
N SER A 20 12.38 -0.19 10.58
CA SER A 20 13.80 -0.55 10.79
C SER A 20 14.73 0.52 10.20
N LEU A 21 14.45 1.00 8.98
CA LEU A 21 15.20 2.07 8.35
C LEU A 21 15.08 3.38 9.12
N LEU A 22 13.86 3.78 9.51
CA LEU A 22 13.64 4.99 10.33
C LEU A 22 14.40 4.91 11.65
N HIS A 23 14.32 3.78 12.37
CA HIS A 23 15.06 3.58 13.61
C HIS A 23 16.57 3.73 13.40
N LEU A 24 17.12 3.11 12.35
CA LEU A 24 18.54 3.23 12.02
C LEU A 24 18.90 4.68 11.73
N LEU A 25 18.14 5.38 10.87
CA LEU A 25 18.40 6.77 10.50
C LEU A 25 18.37 7.70 11.72
N CYS A 26 17.38 7.57 12.61
CA CYS A 26 17.31 8.33 13.85
C CYS A 26 18.54 8.09 14.76
N LYS A 27 19.06 6.84 14.82
CA LYS A 27 20.25 6.54 15.63
C LYS A 27 21.54 7.04 15.00
N VAL A 28 21.65 7.01 13.68
CA VAL A 28 22.83 7.48 12.94
C VAL A 28 22.88 9.01 12.91
N SER A 29 21.74 9.69 12.72
CA SER A 29 21.65 11.15 12.70
C SER A 29 21.92 11.80 14.06
N ALA A 30 21.80 11.04 15.14
CA ALA A 30 22.14 11.50 16.49
C ALA A 30 23.66 11.55 16.75
N THR A 31 24.50 11.16 15.80
CA THR A 31 25.95 11.21 15.91
C THR A 31 26.59 11.92 14.72
N GLU A 32 27.54 12.78 14.96
CA GLU A 32 28.31 13.48 13.91
C GLU A 32 29.41 12.57 13.31
N ARG A 33 29.67 11.42 13.94
CA ARG A 33 30.71 10.51 13.48
C ARG A 33 30.19 9.49 12.46
N TYR A 34 31.05 9.12 11.53
CA TYR A 34 30.74 8.02 10.60
C TYR A 34 30.43 6.72 11.37
N VAL A 35 29.31 6.11 11.06
CA VAL A 35 28.86 4.84 11.64
C VAL A 35 29.12 3.72 10.65
N PRO A 36 30.05 2.80 10.92
CA PRO A 36 30.37 1.68 10.03
C PRO A 36 29.20 0.72 9.83
N VAL A 37 29.20 -0.02 8.71
CA VAL A 37 28.15 -1.00 8.35
C VAL A 37 27.94 -2.05 9.45
N THR A 38 28.99 -2.51 10.11
CA THR A 38 28.89 -3.45 11.22
C THR A 38 28.08 -2.89 12.38
N THR A 39 28.35 -1.65 12.77
CA THR A 39 27.60 -0.95 13.84
C THR A 39 26.16 -0.68 13.43
N ARG A 40 25.91 -0.33 12.16
CA ARG A 40 24.56 -0.16 11.62
C ARG A 40 23.79 -1.49 11.66
N ASN A 41 24.43 -2.59 11.30
CA ASN A 41 23.85 -3.94 11.43
C ASN A 41 23.51 -4.28 12.90
N ASP A 42 24.38 -3.91 13.87
CA ASP A 42 24.11 -4.15 15.28
C ASP A 42 22.88 -3.36 15.79
N ILE A 43 22.72 -2.11 15.34
CA ILE A 43 21.53 -1.30 15.64
C ILE A 43 20.27 -1.99 15.11
N LEU A 44 20.30 -2.43 13.84
CA LEU A 44 19.18 -3.13 13.20
C LEU A 44 18.86 -4.47 13.88
N ILE A 45 19.90 -5.25 14.25
CA ILE A 45 19.72 -6.51 14.98
C ILE A 45 19.01 -6.26 16.32
N LYS A 46 19.44 -5.26 17.09
CA LYS A 46 18.82 -4.91 18.37
C LYS A 46 17.35 -4.50 18.20
N TYR A 47 17.03 -3.82 17.13
CA TYR A 47 15.65 -3.39 16.81
C TYR A 47 14.77 -4.56 16.34
N LEU A 48 15.27 -5.43 15.46
CA LEU A 48 14.51 -6.52 14.87
C LEU A 48 14.34 -7.75 15.78
N LYS A 49 15.31 -8.02 16.66
CA LYS A 49 15.30 -9.22 17.50
C LYS A 49 14.04 -9.33 18.38
N PRO A 50 13.56 -8.29 19.06
CA PRO A 50 12.31 -8.36 19.85
C PRO A 50 11.07 -8.63 19.00
N LYS A 51 11.05 -8.21 17.74
CA LYS A 51 9.91 -8.40 16.82
C LYS A 51 9.66 -9.88 16.47
N LEU A 52 10.62 -10.77 16.70
CA LEU A 52 10.43 -12.22 16.54
C LEU A 52 9.42 -12.82 17.51
N THR A 53 9.18 -12.17 18.64
CA THR A 53 8.23 -12.60 19.68
C THR A 53 6.89 -11.90 19.57
N ASP A 54 6.78 -10.92 18.69
CA ASP A 54 5.54 -10.17 18.44
C ASP A 54 4.54 -11.06 17.68
N LYS A 55 3.38 -11.29 18.28
CA LYS A 55 2.32 -12.12 17.69
C LYS A 55 1.68 -11.47 16.47
N SER A 56 1.62 -10.14 16.41
CA SER A 56 1.08 -9.40 15.27
C SER A 56 1.93 -9.57 14.00
N LEU A 57 3.23 -9.86 14.17
CA LEU A 57 4.21 -10.06 13.10
C LEU A 57 4.50 -11.55 12.78
N ALA A 58 3.62 -12.46 13.22
CA ALA A 58 3.83 -13.90 13.07
C ALA A 58 3.98 -14.33 11.60
N ASN A 59 3.25 -13.66 10.68
CA ASN A 59 3.26 -13.93 9.24
C ASN A 59 4.59 -13.55 8.57
N VAL A 60 5.32 -12.53 9.06
CA VAL A 60 6.62 -12.07 8.54
C VAL A 60 7.82 -12.55 9.36
N LYS A 61 7.61 -13.43 10.32
CA LYS A 61 8.67 -13.94 11.20
C LYS A 61 9.82 -14.62 10.45
N LYS A 62 9.56 -15.29 9.33
CA LYS A 62 10.58 -15.90 8.49
C LYS A 62 11.49 -14.84 7.86
N ASP A 63 10.90 -13.74 7.37
CA ASP A 63 11.62 -12.65 6.75
C ASP A 63 12.50 -11.92 7.76
N ILE A 64 11.98 -11.65 8.96
CA ILE A 64 12.77 -11.08 10.05
C ILE A 64 13.99 -11.98 10.39
N LYS A 65 13.83 -13.32 10.41
CA LYS A 65 14.94 -14.24 10.61
C LYS A 65 15.98 -14.14 9.47
N LEU A 66 15.54 -14.03 8.21
CA LEU A 66 16.43 -13.87 7.06
C LEU A 66 17.21 -12.54 7.14
N MET A 67 16.55 -11.45 7.52
CA MET A 67 17.18 -10.15 7.76
C MET A 67 18.25 -10.23 8.84
N LEU A 68 17.96 -10.86 9.97
CA LEU A 68 18.92 -11.06 11.07
C LEU A 68 20.11 -11.93 10.66
N ASN A 69 19.88 -12.96 9.85
CA ASN A 69 20.94 -13.82 9.33
C ASN A 69 21.85 -13.07 8.36
N LEU A 70 21.26 -12.22 7.49
CA LEU A 70 22.04 -11.37 6.58
C LEU A 70 22.93 -10.38 7.35
N ALA A 71 22.39 -9.73 8.40
CA ALA A 71 23.16 -8.79 9.21
C ALA A 71 24.35 -9.42 9.94
N ARG A 72 24.27 -10.72 10.28
CA ARG A 72 25.35 -11.47 10.96
C ARG A 72 26.37 -12.06 10.01
N ARG A 73 26.10 -12.12 8.71
CA ARG A 73 27.04 -12.64 7.71
C ARG A 73 28.25 -11.71 7.59
N LYS A 74 29.44 -12.29 7.41
CA LYS A 74 30.63 -11.53 7.06
C LYS A 74 30.40 -10.77 5.75
N GLY A 75 30.53 -9.45 5.77
CA GLY A 75 30.24 -8.58 4.62
C GLY A 75 28.75 -8.32 4.37
N GLY A 76 27.85 -8.83 5.22
CA GLY A 76 26.42 -8.54 5.10
C GLY A 76 26.12 -7.07 5.36
N ASN A 77 25.22 -6.48 4.56
CA ASN A 77 24.74 -5.11 4.71
C ASN A 77 23.20 -5.13 4.72
N LEU A 78 22.66 -5.18 5.94
CA LEU A 78 21.20 -5.24 6.11
C LEU A 78 20.55 -3.92 5.72
N GLU A 79 21.16 -2.77 6.00
CA GLU A 79 20.63 -1.47 5.59
C GLU A 79 20.40 -1.41 4.08
N LYS A 80 21.42 -1.81 3.28
CA LYS A 80 21.28 -1.88 1.82
C LYS A 80 20.10 -2.77 1.41
N LYS A 81 19.97 -3.95 2.05
CA LYS A 81 18.86 -4.87 1.74
C LYS A 81 17.50 -4.30 2.10
N LEU A 82 17.39 -3.60 3.23
CA LEU A 82 16.15 -2.92 3.62
C LEU A 82 15.79 -1.78 2.64
N HIS A 83 16.78 -1.02 2.16
CA HIS A 83 16.56 -0.01 1.12
C HIS A 83 16.12 -0.64 -0.22
N GLU A 84 16.70 -1.78 -0.60
CA GLU A 84 16.26 -2.51 -1.79
C GLU A 84 14.79 -2.97 -1.66
N LEU A 85 14.43 -3.57 -0.52
CA LEU A 85 13.05 -4.00 -0.25
C LEU A 85 12.09 -2.83 -0.22
N ASN A 86 12.44 -1.73 0.43
CA ASN A 86 11.62 -0.52 0.47
C ASN A 86 11.48 0.12 -0.92
N SER A 87 12.56 0.17 -1.70
CA SER A 87 12.53 0.68 -3.09
C SER A 87 11.71 -0.23 -4.00
N GLN A 88 11.80 -1.55 -3.81
CA GLN A 88 11.00 -2.52 -4.54
C GLN A 88 9.51 -2.34 -4.21
N ALA A 89 9.15 -2.27 -2.92
CA ALA A 89 7.79 -1.98 -2.49
C ALA A 89 7.26 -0.64 -3.06
N ASN A 90 8.07 0.42 -3.04
CA ASN A 90 7.67 1.72 -3.60
C ASN A 90 7.55 1.71 -5.13
N LYS A 91 8.40 0.97 -5.86
CA LYS A 91 8.26 0.82 -7.32
C LYS A 91 6.99 0.04 -7.66
N THR A 92 6.69 -0.97 -6.90
CA THR A 92 5.48 -1.77 -7.04
C THR A 92 4.24 -0.95 -6.75
N LYS A 93 4.27 -0.11 -5.69
CA LYS A 93 3.23 0.87 -5.43
C LYS A 93 3.00 1.84 -6.60
N LEU A 94 4.08 2.31 -7.24
CA LEU A 94 4.00 3.27 -8.33
C LEU A 94 3.34 2.68 -9.60
N ALA A 95 3.58 1.43 -9.96
CA ALA A 95 3.09 0.90 -11.23
C ALA A 95 1.63 0.40 -11.13
N GLY A 96 1.22 -0.26 -10.03
CA GLY A 96 -0.21 -0.53 -9.77
C GLY A 96 -1.01 0.75 -9.56
N ALA A 97 -0.43 1.73 -8.86
CA ALA A 97 -0.98 3.07 -8.72
C ALA A 97 -1.02 3.84 -10.05
N GLU A 98 -0.12 3.56 -11.02
CA GLU A 98 -0.16 4.19 -12.34
C GLU A 98 -1.43 3.82 -13.10
N LYS A 99 -1.84 2.55 -13.09
CA LYS A 99 -3.10 2.12 -13.72
C LYS A 99 -4.32 2.79 -13.08
N LEU A 100 -4.33 2.84 -11.75
CA LEU A 100 -5.39 3.52 -11.01
C LEU A 100 -5.37 5.02 -11.30
N TYR A 101 -4.20 5.65 -11.28
CA TYR A 101 -4.03 7.06 -11.62
C TYR A 101 -4.54 7.37 -13.02
N ASN A 102 -4.22 6.55 -14.02
CA ASN A 102 -4.72 6.70 -15.38
C ASN A 102 -6.24 6.63 -15.47
N LEU A 103 -6.88 5.72 -14.70
CA LEU A 103 -8.33 5.70 -14.60
C LEU A 103 -8.88 6.97 -13.95
N LEU A 104 -8.29 7.45 -12.85
CA LEU A 104 -8.75 8.66 -12.16
C LEU A 104 -8.59 9.92 -13.03
N VAL A 105 -7.49 10.02 -13.80
CA VAL A 105 -7.28 11.09 -14.79
C VAL A 105 -8.34 11.00 -15.89
N TYR A 106 -8.63 9.81 -16.41
CA TYR A 106 -9.68 9.62 -17.41
C TYR A 106 -11.06 10.04 -16.86
N LEU A 107 -11.41 9.66 -15.63
CA LEU A 107 -12.66 10.07 -15.00
C LEU A 107 -12.75 11.59 -14.81
N TYR A 108 -11.62 12.23 -14.51
CA TYR A 108 -11.57 13.69 -14.43
C TYR A 108 -11.71 14.36 -15.80
N ASP A 109 -10.94 13.93 -16.79
CA ASP A 109 -10.87 14.58 -18.11
C ASP A 109 -12.14 14.35 -18.95
N VAL A 110 -12.75 13.16 -18.85
CA VAL A 110 -13.91 12.77 -19.69
C VAL A 110 -15.23 12.97 -18.96
N GLU A 111 -15.28 12.62 -17.66
CA GLU A 111 -16.51 12.63 -16.87
C GLU A 111 -16.62 13.84 -15.95
N GLY A 112 -15.55 14.61 -15.78
CA GLY A 112 -15.49 15.75 -14.88
C GLY A 112 -15.54 15.37 -13.40
N ILE A 113 -15.17 14.13 -13.05
CA ILE A 113 -15.22 13.61 -11.68
C ILE A 113 -13.86 13.77 -11.01
N GLU A 114 -13.80 14.65 -10.03
CA GLU A 114 -12.61 14.80 -9.17
C GLU A 114 -12.53 13.61 -8.20
N SER A 115 -11.32 13.14 -7.93
CA SER A 115 -11.05 12.09 -6.95
C SER A 115 -10.20 12.59 -5.80
N ARG A 116 -10.52 12.14 -4.58
CA ARG A 116 -9.78 12.47 -3.35
C ARG A 116 -9.61 11.25 -2.48
N LEU A 117 -8.58 11.26 -1.64
CA LEU A 117 -8.48 10.31 -0.55
C LEU A 117 -9.49 10.68 0.54
N PHE A 118 -10.14 9.65 1.10
CA PHE A 118 -11.04 9.83 2.23
C PHE A 118 -10.22 9.85 3.52
N ASP A 119 -10.41 10.89 4.32
CA ASP A 119 -9.80 11.02 5.63
C ASP A 119 -10.89 10.98 6.72
N GLU A 120 -10.60 10.33 7.85
CA GLU A 120 -11.53 10.26 8.98
C GLU A 120 -11.81 11.68 9.50
N GLY A 121 -13.10 12.05 9.49
CA GLY A 121 -13.56 13.36 9.92
C GLY A 121 -13.84 14.36 8.79
N MET A 122 -13.58 13.99 7.51
CA MET A 122 -14.07 14.77 6.37
C MET A 122 -15.57 14.56 6.14
N GLU A 123 -16.26 15.64 5.82
CA GLU A 123 -17.60 15.54 5.21
C GLU A 123 -17.43 15.26 3.72
N ALA A 124 -18.09 14.21 3.23
CA ALA A 124 -18.06 13.86 1.81
C ALA A 124 -18.85 14.89 0.98
N GLU A 125 -18.22 15.42 -0.05
CA GLU A 125 -18.82 16.34 -1.00
C GLU A 125 -19.48 15.57 -2.15
N ALA A 126 -20.68 16.00 -2.59
CA ALA A 126 -21.35 15.41 -3.73
C ALA A 126 -20.55 15.65 -5.02
N GLY A 127 -20.51 14.65 -5.91
CA GLY A 127 -19.79 14.71 -7.18
C GLY A 127 -18.29 14.40 -7.09
N ILE A 128 -17.77 14.18 -5.88
CA ILE A 128 -16.35 13.80 -5.67
C ILE A 128 -16.28 12.31 -5.36
N LEU A 129 -15.33 11.64 -6.01
CA LEU A 129 -15.04 10.23 -5.82
C LEU A 129 -13.97 10.07 -4.72
N TYR A 130 -14.32 9.34 -3.68
CA TYR A 130 -13.44 9.07 -2.54
C TYR A 130 -12.90 7.66 -2.56
N MET A 131 -11.62 7.53 -2.21
CA MET A 131 -10.92 6.26 -2.05
C MET A 131 -10.19 6.22 -0.72
N LEU A 132 -10.00 5.02 -0.17
CA LEU A 132 -9.23 4.81 1.04
C LEU A 132 -7.74 4.63 0.71
N ASP A 133 -6.89 5.43 1.34
CA ASP A 133 -5.42 5.37 1.16
C ASP A 133 -4.86 3.97 1.43
N GLU A 134 -5.29 3.34 2.53
CA GLU A 134 -4.89 1.98 2.87
C GLU A 134 -5.23 0.95 1.78
N GLN A 135 -6.36 1.10 1.10
CA GLN A 135 -6.74 0.18 0.02
C GLN A 135 -5.89 0.39 -1.22
N ILE A 136 -5.49 1.63 -1.52
CA ILE A 136 -4.56 1.91 -2.62
C ILE A 136 -3.18 1.38 -2.27
N GLU A 137 -2.72 1.64 -1.04
CA GLU A 137 -1.40 1.23 -0.57
C GLU A 137 -1.20 -0.29 -0.62
N TYR A 138 -2.25 -1.06 -0.29
CA TYR A 138 -2.17 -2.51 -0.14
C TYR A 138 -2.97 -3.30 -1.17
N GLY A 139 -3.64 -2.63 -2.10
CA GLY A 139 -4.47 -3.25 -3.13
C GLY A 139 -3.69 -3.91 -4.27
N PHE A 140 -2.36 -3.68 -4.34
CA PHE A 140 -1.50 -4.22 -5.39
C PHE A 140 -0.32 -4.99 -4.80
N ASP A 141 0.11 -6.08 -5.47
CA ASP A 141 1.29 -6.86 -5.08
C ASP A 141 2.58 -6.27 -5.67
N GLU A 142 3.71 -6.92 -5.38
CA GLU A 142 5.04 -6.52 -5.86
C GLU A 142 5.23 -6.61 -7.38
N ASN A 143 4.28 -7.20 -8.11
CA ASN A 143 4.27 -7.35 -9.57
C ASN A 143 3.18 -6.48 -10.21
N ASP A 144 2.68 -5.45 -9.50
CA ASP A 144 1.62 -4.55 -9.96
C ASP A 144 0.27 -5.21 -10.22
N LYS A 145 0.11 -6.41 -9.74
CA LYS A 145 -1.14 -7.12 -9.85
C LYS A 145 -2.05 -6.70 -8.70
N GLN A 146 -3.26 -6.28 -9.04
CA GLN A 146 -4.27 -6.02 -8.04
C GLN A 146 -4.61 -7.31 -7.29
N VAL A 147 -4.49 -7.29 -5.97
CA VAL A 147 -4.70 -8.44 -5.07
C VAL A 147 -5.97 -8.32 -4.24
N ALA A 148 -6.55 -7.12 -4.16
CA ALA A 148 -7.79 -6.86 -3.48
C ALA A 148 -8.65 -5.88 -4.27
N PRO A 149 -10.00 -5.96 -4.16
CA PRO A 149 -10.88 -4.95 -4.70
C PRO A 149 -10.59 -3.58 -4.06
N LEU A 150 -10.66 -2.52 -4.86
CA LEU A 150 -10.57 -1.15 -4.37
C LEU A 150 -11.99 -0.56 -4.27
N SER A 151 -12.28 0.10 -3.17
CA SER A 151 -13.55 0.80 -2.97
C SER A 151 -13.49 2.21 -3.51
N MET A 152 -14.50 2.57 -4.28
CA MET A 152 -14.77 3.92 -4.73
C MET A 152 -16.13 4.35 -4.17
N LEU A 153 -16.15 5.43 -3.43
CA LEU A 153 -17.35 5.98 -2.80
C LEU A 153 -17.67 7.31 -3.46
N ILE A 154 -18.89 7.49 -3.92
CA ILE A 154 -19.33 8.73 -4.56
C ILE A 154 -20.81 9.00 -4.29
N GLN A 155 -21.17 10.27 -4.15
CA GLN A 155 -22.56 10.73 -4.15
C GLN A 155 -22.83 11.42 -5.48
N LEU A 156 -23.49 10.72 -6.41
CA LEU A 156 -23.74 11.20 -7.76
C LEU A 156 -24.99 10.52 -8.33
N GLU A 157 -25.94 11.29 -8.88
CA GLU A 157 -27.20 10.76 -9.43
C GLU A 157 -26.95 9.70 -10.53
N ARG A 158 -25.96 9.94 -11.41
CA ARG A 158 -25.57 9.03 -12.49
C ARG A 158 -24.47 8.00 -12.09
N ALA A 159 -24.29 7.71 -10.81
CA ALA A 159 -23.23 6.80 -10.35
C ALA A 159 -23.31 5.39 -10.96
N THR A 160 -24.51 4.95 -11.34
CA THR A 160 -24.70 3.66 -12.03
C THR A 160 -24.07 3.63 -13.42
N GLU A 161 -23.98 4.76 -14.11
CA GLU A 161 -23.35 4.88 -15.44
C GLU A 161 -21.81 4.76 -15.35
N LEU A 162 -21.23 5.11 -14.18
CA LEU A 162 -19.78 5.00 -13.98
C LEU A 162 -19.27 3.56 -14.06
N ILE A 163 -20.13 2.59 -13.77
CA ILE A 163 -19.78 1.17 -13.95
C ILE A 163 -19.40 0.88 -15.40
N ASP A 164 -20.24 1.35 -16.33
CA ASP A 164 -20.00 1.16 -17.77
C ASP A 164 -18.80 1.96 -18.24
N VAL A 165 -18.64 3.20 -17.74
CA VAL A 165 -17.49 4.06 -18.05
C VAL A 165 -16.16 3.40 -17.63
N ILE A 166 -16.08 2.89 -16.39
CA ILE A 166 -14.88 2.22 -15.87
C ILE A 166 -14.61 0.93 -16.65
N ASN A 167 -15.64 0.14 -16.93
CA ASN A 167 -15.52 -1.10 -17.69
C ASN A 167 -15.07 -0.85 -19.15
N GLN A 168 -15.54 0.22 -19.78
CA GLN A 168 -15.13 0.62 -21.13
C GLN A 168 -13.67 1.11 -21.18
N HIS A 169 -13.19 1.76 -20.11
CA HIS A 169 -11.79 2.13 -19.99
C HIS A 169 -10.85 0.90 -20.02
N GLY A 170 -11.33 -0.27 -19.54
CA GLY A 170 -10.72 -1.58 -19.77
C GLY A 170 -9.52 -1.91 -18.88
N VAL A 171 -9.14 -1.04 -17.95
CA VAL A 171 -8.02 -1.30 -17.00
C VAL A 171 -8.50 -2.05 -15.76
N PHE A 172 -9.74 -1.82 -15.37
CA PHE A 172 -10.41 -2.46 -14.24
C PHE A 172 -11.80 -2.96 -14.63
N VAL A 173 -12.34 -3.86 -13.83
CA VAL A 173 -13.74 -4.26 -13.89
C VAL A 173 -14.45 -3.67 -12.69
N ALA A 174 -15.46 -2.85 -12.92
CA ALA A 174 -16.27 -2.23 -11.88
C ALA A 174 -17.57 -2.99 -11.64
N GLU A 175 -17.97 -3.07 -10.38
CA GLU A 175 -19.29 -3.56 -9.97
C GLU A 175 -19.89 -2.64 -8.91
N MET A 176 -21.22 -2.47 -8.94
CA MET A 176 -21.96 -1.77 -7.89
C MET A 176 -22.09 -2.68 -6.68
N LYS A 177 -21.50 -2.32 -5.56
CA LYS A 177 -21.66 -3.04 -4.30
C LYS A 177 -22.90 -2.58 -3.54
N GLU A 178 -23.06 -1.26 -3.45
CA GLU A 178 -24.19 -0.65 -2.76
C GLU A 178 -24.63 0.61 -3.53
N TRP A 179 -25.94 0.81 -3.65
CA TRP A 179 -26.51 1.98 -4.25
C TRP A 179 -27.73 2.43 -3.44
N ASN A 180 -27.71 3.68 -3.00
CA ASN A 180 -28.85 4.32 -2.34
C ASN A 180 -29.49 5.31 -3.29
N VAL A 181 -30.70 5.00 -3.74
CA VAL A 181 -31.47 5.82 -4.70
C VAL A 181 -31.87 7.17 -4.12
N ASP A 182 -32.16 7.22 -2.81
CA ASP A 182 -32.66 8.44 -2.15
C ASP A 182 -31.54 9.45 -1.90
N THR A 183 -30.33 8.97 -1.55
CA THR A 183 -29.18 9.83 -1.26
C THR A 183 -28.19 9.95 -2.41
N HIS A 184 -28.39 9.17 -3.49
CA HIS A 184 -27.47 9.02 -4.62
C HIS A 184 -26.04 8.61 -4.22
N GLN A 185 -25.91 7.92 -3.08
CA GLN A 185 -24.65 7.38 -2.62
C GLN A 185 -24.38 6.01 -3.24
N ALA A 186 -23.21 5.87 -3.81
CA ALA A 186 -22.75 4.64 -4.44
C ALA A 186 -21.46 4.14 -3.80
N HIS A 187 -21.39 2.83 -3.59
CA HIS A 187 -20.16 2.11 -3.30
C HIS A 187 -19.86 1.21 -4.50
N ILE A 188 -18.81 1.56 -5.22
CA ILE A 188 -18.35 0.83 -6.41
C ILE A 188 -17.08 0.06 -6.01
N LEU A 189 -16.99 -1.21 -6.37
CA LEU A 189 -15.78 -2.01 -6.27
C LEU A 189 -15.11 -2.11 -7.63
N VAL A 190 -13.80 -1.87 -7.68
CA VAL A 190 -12.99 -2.10 -8.88
C VAL A 190 -12.05 -3.28 -8.68
N HIS A 191 -12.08 -4.20 -9.65
CA HIS A 191 -11.36 -5.47 -9.66
C HIS A 191 -10.36 -5.51 -10.80
N PRO A 192 -9.34 -6.39 -10.74
CA PRO A 192 -8.44 -6.59 -11.87
C PRO A 192 -9.19 -7.20 -13.07
N VAL A 193 -8.82 -6.78 -14.26
CA VAL A 193 -9.21 -7.47 -15.48
C VAL A 193 -8.53 -8.85 -15.47
N LYS A 194 -9.32 -9.89 -15.73
CA LYS A 194 -8.84 -11.30 -15.74
C LYS A 194 -7.97 -11.58 -16.95
#